data_15109f5398ce558d26b600cd62c6e8b2
#
_entry.id   15109f5398ce558d26b600cd62c6e8b2
#
_cell.length_a   1.000
_cell.length_b   1.000
_cell.length_c   1.000
_cell.angle_alpha   90.00
_cell.angle_beta   90.00
_cell.angle_gamma   90.00
#
_symmetry.space_group_name_H-M   'P 1'
#
loop_
_entity.id
_entity.type
_entity.pdbx_description
1 polymer ?
#
loop_
_entity_poly.entity_id
_entity_poly.type
_entity_poly.pdbx_seq_one_letter_code
_entity_poly.pdbx_strand_id
1 'polypeptide(L)'
;MMSMPELPFLKFDAVHSVYTGSKALSPFHECYANKDTILRLAAGRFFAHYNGEDIEEAYWALRNRAALFDVPERPVEISGPDVIEFLDQIFTRRSNQLKVGSGHYTLACTYKGGLFMDGILFRLDEKKFWFVHPDGDLNTWFLAPVSYTHLTLPTKRIV
;
A
#
# COMPACT_ATOMS: atom_id res chain seq x y z
N MET A 1 -16.47 7.75 29.05
CA MET A 1 -15.21 7.33 28.45
C MET A 1 -15.23 5.80 28.39
N MET A 2 -15.61 5.23 27.28
CA MET A 2 -15.61 3.76 27.12
C MET A 2 -14.17 3.32 26.99
N SER A 3 -13.65 2.58 27.99
CA SER A 3 -12.36 1.91 27.84
C SER A 3 -12.47 0.91 26.68
N MET A 4 -11.64 1.05 25.68
CA MET A 4 -11.50 0.00 24.65
C MET A 4 -11.17 -1.31 25.36
N PRO A 5 -11.80 -2.44 24.95
CA PRO A 5 -11.46 -3.72 25.54
C PRO A 5 -9.96 -3.98 25.30
N GLU A 6 -9.25 -4.33 26.35
CA GLU A 6 -7.88 -4.79 26.23
C GLU A 6 -7.85 -6.03 25.34
N LEU A 7 -7.30 -5.91 24.16
CA LEU A 7 -7.02 -7.03 23.28
C LEU A 7 -5.56 -7.47 23.55
N PRO A 8 -5.33 -8.38 24.51
CA PRO A 8 -3.99 -8.67 25.01
C PRO A 8 -3.03 -9.19 23.93
N PHE A 9 -3.58 -9.77 22.86
CA PHE A 9 -2.80 -10.24 21.72
C PHE A 9 -2.40 -9.12 20.73
N LEU A 10 -2.87 -7.89 20.94
CA LEU A 10 -2.45 -6.71 20.17
C LEU A 10 -1.49 -5.80 20.94
N LYS A 11 -1.13 -6.17 22.17
CA LYS A 11 -0.10 -5.46 22.91
C LYS A 11 1.26 -5.67 22.25
N PHE A 12 2.13 -4.68 22.38
CA PHE A 12 3.47 -4.67 21.80
C PHE A 12 4.24 -5.98 22.08
N ASP A 13 4.23 -6.44 23.32
CA ASP A 13 4.91 -7.66 23.74
C ASP A 13 4.31 -8.93 23.10
N ALA A 14 3.00 -8.95 22.87
CA ALA A 14 2.33 -10.08 22.23
C ALA A 14 2.64 -10.17 20.72
N VAL A 15 2.78 -9.04 20.05
CA VAL A 15 3.05 -9.02 18.61
C VAL A 15 4.44 -9.53 18.28
N HIS A 16 5.43 -9.30 19.12
CA HIS A 16 6.76 -9.91 18.96
C HIS A 16 6.74 -11.43 19.05
N SER A 17 5.75 -12.01 19.72
CA SER A 17 5.62 -13.44 19.91
C SER A 17 4.79 -14.15 18.83
N VAL A 18 3.97 -13.41 18.06
CA VAL A 18 3.03 -13.95 17.04
C VAL A 18 3.56 -13.70 15.62
N TYR A 19 4.86 -13.80 15.43
CA TYR A 19 5.42 -13.67 14.10
C TYR A 19 5.08 -14.89 13.24
N THR A 20 4.13 -14.72 12.34
CA THR A 20 3.86 -15.69 11.29
C THR A 20 4.72 -15.30 10.09
N GLY A 21 5.72 -15.99 9.70
CA GLY A 21 6.67 -15.63 8.64
C GLY A 21 6.12 -15.04 7.33
N SER A 22 4.81 -15.00 7.17
CA SER A 22 4.11 -14.38 6.04
C SER A 22 3.73 -12.90 6.24
N LYS A 23 3.86 -12.37 7.46
CA LYS A 23 3.47 -10.99 7.80
C LYS A 23 4.66 -10.27 8.43
N ALA A 24 4.96 -9.09 7.92
CA ALA A 24 6.08 -8.28 8.38
C ALA A 24 5.59 -7.06 9.16
N LEU A 25 6.41 -6.58 10.06
CA LEU A 25 6.26 -5.25 10.63
C LEU A 25 6.56 -4.20 9.55
N SER A 26 6.07 -2.98 9.75
CA SER A 26 6.53 -1.85 8.96
C SER A 26 8.05 -1.69 9.06
N PRO A 27 8.75 -1.30 7.99
CA PRO A 27 10.17 -0.98 8.07
C PRO A 27 10.48 0.20 8.99
N PHE A 28 9.47 1.00 9.34
CA PHE A 28 9.58 2.14 10.26
C PHE A 28 9.17 1.81 11.69
N HIS A 29 8.78 0.55 11.95
CA HIS A 29 8.25 0.13 13.26
C HIS A 29 9.14 0.56 14.42
N GLU A 30 10.44 0.35 14.31
CA GLU A 30 11.40 0.69 15.38
C GLU A 30 11.54 2.22 15.59
N CYS A 31 11.12 3.03 14.64
CA CYS A 31 11.19 4.50 14.75
C CYS A 31 10.11 5.08 15.65
N TYR A 32 8.99 4.39 15.83
CA TYR A 32 7.84 4.91 16.57
C TYR A 32 7.34 3.98 17.67
N ALA A 33 7.63 2.69 17.60
CA ALA A 33 7.05 1.70 18.50
C ALA A 33 7.45 1.94 19.96
N ASN A 34 6.49 1.83 20.84
CA ASN A 34 6.64 1.94 22.29
C ASN A 34 5.69 0.97 23.02
N LYS A 35 5.67 1.01 24.35
CA LYS A 35 4.84 0.11 25.17
C LYS A 35 3.33 0.25 24.96
N ASP A 36 2.88 1.38 24.44
CA ASP A 36 1.46 1.69 24.21
C ASP A 36 1.05 1.45 22.76
N THR A 37 1.97 1.01 21.90
CA THR A 37 1.71 0.77 20.49
C THR A 37 0.72 -0.38 20.30
N ILE A 38 -0.40 -0.08 19.65
CA ILE A 38 -1.38 -1.06 19.18
C ILE A 38 -1.21 -1.21 17.68
N LEU A 39 -0.97 -2.44 17.23
CA LEU A 39 -0.78 -2.74 15.82
C LEU A 39 -2.08 -3.24 15.19
N ARG A 40 -2.25 -2.93 13.93
CA ARG A 40 -3.27 -3.56 13.06
C ARG A 40 -2.62 -4.14 11.83
N LEU A 41 -3.27 -5.13 11.24
CA LEU A 41 -2.85 -5.74 10.01
C LEU A 41 -3.61 -5.12 8.83
N ALA A 42 -2.88 -4.60 7.84
CA ALA A 42 -3.42 -4.28 6.53
C ALA A 42 -2.34 -4.47 5.46
N ALA A 43 -2.75 -4.75 4.23
CA ALA A 43 -1.86 -5.02 3.09
C ALA A 43 -0.75 -6.04 3.40
N GLY A 44 -1.01 -6.97 4.32
CA GLY A 44 -0.06 -8.00 4.71
C GLY A 44 1.09 -7.52 5.60
N ARG A 45 0.99 -6.34 6.21
CA ARG A 45 1.94 -5.81 7.19
C ARG A 45 1.24 -5.36 8.46
N PHE A 46 1.96 -5.43 9.57
CA PHE A 46 1.56 -4.78 10.81
C PHE A 46 2.08 -3.34 10.81
N PHE A 47 1.22 -2.42 11.19
CA PHE A 47 1.55 -1.01 11.36
C PHE A 47 0.77 -0.41 12.53
N ALA A 48 1.20 0.74 13.04
CA ALA A 48 0.57 1.34 14.19
C ALA A 48 -0.87 1.79 13.86
N HIS A 49 -1.81 1.32 14.68
CA HIS A 49 -3.16 1.83 14.72
C HIS A 49 -3.31 2.95 15.76
N TYR A 50 -2.54 2.82 16.82
CA TYR A 50 -2.47 3.76 17.92
C TYR A 50 -1.09 3.64 18.57
N ASN A 51 -0.52 4.73 19.03
CA ASN A 51 0.85 4.76 19.55
C ASN A 51 0.98 5.50 20.90
N GLY A 52 -0.11 5.55 21.67
CA GLY A 52 -0.14 6.21 22.99
C GLY A 52 -0.37 7.72 22.93
N GLU A 53 -0.60 8.29 21.74
CA GLU A 53 -0.85 9.71 21.54
C GLU A 53 -2.21 10.15 22.07
N ASP A 54 -2.33 11.42 22.47
CA ASP A 54 -3.63 12.05 22.69
C ASP A 54 -4.34 12.24 21.34
N ILE A 55 -5.50 11.59 21.20
CA ILE A 55 -6.25 11.56 19.93
C ILE A 55 -6.73 12.95 19.53
N GLU A 56 -7.15 13.78 20.48
CA GLU A 56 -7.62 15.13 20.19
C GLU A 56 -6.46 16.02 19.75
N GLU A 57 -5.33 15.95 20.45
CA GLU A 57 -4.11 16.67 20.05
C GLU A 57 -3.62 16.24 18.67
N ALA A 58 -3.59 14.95 18.39
CA ALA A 58 -3.20 14.40 17.08
C ALA A 58 -4.14 14.87 15.97
N TYR A 59 -5.45 14.90 16.22
CA TYR A 59 -6.43 15.44 15.27
C TYR A 59 -6.17 16.92 14.96
N TRP A 60 -5.96 17.73 15.99
CA TRP A 60 -5.72 19.16 15.79
C TRP A 60 -4.33 19.43 15.18
N ALA A 61 -3.34 18.59 15.44
CA ALA A 61 -2.06 18.64 14.74
C ALA A 61 -2.24 18.43 13.24
N LEU A 62 -3.01 17.42 12.85
CA LEU A 62 -3.34 17.15 11.44
C LEU A 62 -4.06 18.33 10.77
N ARG A 63 -4.95 19.02 11.50
CA ARG A 63 -5.74 20.14 10.95
C ARG A 63 -4.97 21.45 10.85
N ASN A 64 -4.11 21.73 11.81
CA ASN A 64 -3.52 23.07 11.99
C ASN A 64 -2.00 23.10 11.86
N ARG A 65 -1.34 21.95 11.86
CA ARG A 65 0.12 21.83 11.78
C ARG A 65 0.52 20.78 10.73
N ALA A 66 1.16 19.70 11.17
CA ALA A 66 1.52 18.57 10.33
C ALA A 66 1.45 17.28 11.13
N ALA A 67 1.18 16.17 10.44
CA ALA A 67 1.24 14.82 11.01
C ALA A 67 1.92 13.89 10.02
N LEU A 68 2.70 12.94 10.55
CA LEU A 68 3.34 11.88 9.78
C LEU A 68 2.68 10.55 10.15
N PHE A 69 2.28 9.79 9.15
CA PHE A 69 1.66 8.49 9.33
C PHE A 69 2.49 7.41 8.66
N ASP A 70 2.66 6.29 9.36
CA ASP A 70 3.12 5.05 8.75
C ASP A 70 1.92 4.33 8.14
N VAL A 71 1.90 4.20 6.83
CA VAL A 71 0.80 3.59 6.07
C VAL A 71 1.25 2.28 5.42
N PRO A 72 0.37 1.26 5.36
CA PRO A 72 0.74 -0.08 4.88
C PRO A 72 0.85 -0.19 3.37
N GLU A 73 0.76 0.89 2.64
CA GLU A 73 0.77 0.92 1.19
C GLU A 73 2.06 0.33 0.62
N ARG A 74 1.92 -0.41 -0.47
CA ARG A 74 3.05 -1.06 -1.13
C ARG A 74 3.13 -0.57 -2.57
N PRO A 75 4.18 0.17 -2.91
CA PRO A 75 4.44 0.49 -4.31
C PRO A 75 4.82 -0.77 -5.07
N VAL A 76 4.23 -0.96 -6.25
CA VAL A 76 4.60 -1.97 -7.23
C VAL A 76 5.26 -1.27 -8.40
N GLU A 77 6.51 -1.62 -8.68
CA GLU A 77 7.20 -1.15 -9.87
C GLU A 77 6.79 -1.96 -11.10
N ILE A 78 6.40 -1.27 -12.15
CA ILE A 78 5.99 -1.83 -13.44
C ILE A 78 6.85 -1.16 -14.50
N SER A 79 7.63 -1.95 -15.23
CA SER A 79 8.54 -1.42 -16.25
C SER A 79 8.69 -2.38 -17.43
N GLY A 80 8.98 -1.85 -18.60
CA GLY A 80 9.21 -2.64 -19.82
C GLY A 80 8.84 -1.87 -21.08
N PRO A 81 9.18 -2.40 -22.27
CA PRO A 81 8.89 -1.74 -23.52
C PRO A 81 7.39 -1.49 -23.75
N ASP A 82 6.53 -2.41 -23.32
CA ASP A 82 5.08 -2.41 -23.58
C ASP A 82 4.27 -2.00 -22.34
N VAL A 83 4.93 -1.35 -21.37
CA VAL A 83 4.32 -1.00 -20.06
C VAL A 83 3.08 -0.13 -20.20
N ILE A 84 3.06 0.79 -21.16
CA ILE A 84 1.93 1.71 -21.36
C ILE A 84 0.70 0.93 -21.87
N GLU A 85 0.89 0.06 -22.85
CA GLU A 85 -0.19 -0.78 -23.39
C GLU A 85 -0.74 -1.73 -22.32
N PHE A 86 0.14 -2.31 -21.52
CA PHE A 86 -0.22 -3.16 -20.40
C PHE A 86 -1.05 -2.42 -19.35
N LEU A 87 -0.61 -1.23 -18.93
CA LEU A 87 -1.32 -0.43 -17.93
C LEU A 87 -2.68 0.06 -18.45
N ASP A 88 -2.78 0.41 -19.73
CA ASP A 88 -4.03 0.84 -20.36
C ASP A 88 -5.06 -0.30 -20.50
N GLN A 89 -4.64 -1.58 -20.39
CA GLN A 89 -5.56 -2.73 -20.31
C GLN A 89 -6.09 -2.96 -18.89
N ILE A 90 -5.37 -2.49 -17.88
CA ILE A 90 -5.70 -2.76 -16.47
C ILE A 90 -6.46 -1.60 -15.85
N PHE A 91 -6.00 -0.38 -16.13
CA PHE A 91 -6.50 0.81 -15.48
C PHE A 91 -7.52 1.58 -16.33
N THR A 92 -8.44 2.24 -15.64
CA THR A 92 -9.52 3.02 -16.29
C THR A 92 -9.03 4.33 -16.88
N ARG A 93 -7.86 4.82 -16.45
CA ARG A 93 -7.25 6.05 -17.00
C ARG A 93 -6.07 5.69 -17.88
N ARG A 94 -5.92 6.42 -18.98
CA ARG A 94 -4.85 6.21 -19.94
C ARG A 94 -3.49 6.61 -19.38
N SER A 95 -2.57 5.66 -19.35
CA SER A 95 -1.22 5.82 -18.81
C SER A 95 -0.31 6.64 -19.73
N ASN A 96 -0.58 6.62 -21.04
CA ASN A 96 0.18 7.40 -22.04
C ASN A 96 0.02 8.93 -21.87
N GLN A 97 -1.07 9.38 -21.25
CA GLN A 97 -1.33 10.80 -20.97
C GLN A 97 -0.66 11.29 -19.68
N LEU A 98 -0.13 10.36 -18.85
CA LEU A 98 0.55 10.71 -17.62
C LEU A 98 1.97 11.21 -17.95
N LYS A 99 2.31 12.42 -17.51
CA LYS A 99 3.63 12.99 -17.73
C LYS A 99 4.66 12.33 -16.81
N VAL A 100 5.89 12.20 -17.28
CA VAL A 100 7.02 11.78 -16.41
C VAL A 100 7.16 12.74 -15.23
N GLY A 101 7.39 12.19 -14.05
CA GLY A 101 7.47 12.94 -12.79
C GLY A 101 6.12 13.31 -12.17
N SER A 102 5.00 12.82 -12.73
CA SER A 102 3.67 13.06 -12.17
C SER A 102 2.94 11.77 -11.81
N GLY A 103 1.83 11.91 -11.08
CA GLY A 103 0.95 10.82 -10.71
C GLY A 103 -0.52 11.18 -10.91
N HIS A 104 -1.35 10.16 -11.07
CA HIS A 104 -2.79 10.32 -11.06
C HIS A 104 -3.47 9.15 -10.35
N TYR A 105 -4.61 9.46 -9.74
CA TYR A 105 -5.48 8.44 -9.16
C TYR A 105 -6.15 7.63 -10.29
N THR A 106 -6.16 6.31 -10.16
CA THR A 106 -6.75 5.41 -11.15
C THR A 106 -7.40 4.20 -10.49
N LEU A 107 -8.27 3.54 -11.23
CA LEU A 107 -9.02 2.37 -10.79
C LEU A 107 -8.68 1.18 -11.66
N ALA A 108 -8.60 0.00 -11.06
CA ALA A 108 -8.63 -1.26 -11.76
C ALA A 108 -10.02 -1.91 -11.58
N CYS A 109 -10.60 -2.38 -12.67
CA CYS A 109 -11.94 -2.96 -12.67
C CYS A 109 -11.92 -4.42 -13.16
N THR A 110 -12.87 -5.20 -12.67
CA THR A 110 -13.13 -6.52 -13.21
C THR A 110 -13.80 -6.41 -14.59
N TYR A 111 -13.82 -7.51 -15.36
CA TYR A 111 -14.51 -7.57 -16.66
C TYR A 111 -16.02 -7.30 -16.59
N LYS A 112 -16.60 -7.41 -15.40
CA LYS A 112 -18.02 -7.08 -15.16
C LYS A 112 -18.23 -5.63 -14.74
N GLY A 113 -17.17 -4.80 -14.74
CA GLY A 113 -17.22 -3.39 -14.36
C GLY A 113 -17.22 -3.14 -12.85
N GLY A 114 -17.06 -4.17 -12.02
CA GLY A 114 -16.92 -3.99 -10.58
C GLY A 114 -15.53 -3.42 -10.23
N LEU A 115 -15.47 -2.48 -9.28
CA LEU A 115 -14.21 -1.98 -8.75
C LEU A 115 -13.44 -3.13 -8.09
N PHE A 116 -12.23 -3.36 -8.53
CA PHE A 116 -11.32 -4.33 -7.95
C PHE A 116 -10.31 -3.67 -7.02
N MET A 117 -9.72 -2.57 -7.45
CA MET A 117 -8.67 -1.85 -6.73
C MET A 117 -8.59 -0.41 -7.20
N ASP A 118 -8.13 0.44 -6.31
CA ASP A 118 -7.84 1.84 -6.59
C ASP A 118 -6.45 2.21 -6.06
N GLY A 119 -5.89 3.30 -6.56
CA GLY A 119 -4.59 3.75 -6.13
C GLY A 119 -4.04 4.89 -6.99
N ILE A 120 -2.79 5.23 -6.75
CA ILE A 120 -2.09 6.27 -7.49
C ILE A 120 -1.04 5.63 -8.39
N LEU A 121 -1.14 5.91 -9.68
CA LEU A 121 -0.13 5.55 -10.67
C LEU A 121 0.82 6.74 -10.87
N PHE A 122 2.09 6.54 -10.56
CA PHE A 122 3.17 7.48 -10.80
C PHE A 122 3.97 7.06 -12.02
N ARG A 123 4.30 8.00 -12.90
CA ARG A 123 5.24 7.78 -13.99
C ARG A 123 6.62 8.31 -13.60
N LEU A 124 7.56 7.42 -13.34
CA LEU A 124 8.91 7.78 -12.91
C LEU A 124 9.84 8.06 -14.10
N ASP A 125 9.60 7.37 -15.21
CA ASP A 125 10.38 7.49 -16.44
C ASP A 125 9.48 7.13 -17.63
N GLU A 126 9.98 7.21 -18.87
CA GLU A 126 9.22 6.89 -20.08
C GLU A 126 8.58 5.50 -20.03
N LYS A 127 9.32 4.51 -19.51
CA LYS A 127 8.92 3.09 -19.44
C LYS A 127 8.94 2.52 -18.03
N LYS A 128 8.78 3.38 -17.01
CA LYS A 128 8.83 2.99 -15.61
C LYS A 128 7.76 3.69 -14.81
N PHE A 129 6.96 2.88 -14.11
CA PHE A 129 5.82 3.33 -13.32
C PHE A 129 5.85 2.70 -11.93
N TRP A 130 5.29 3.42 -10.96
CA TRP A 130 4.92 2.88 -9.66
C TRP A 130 3.42 2.98 -9.49
N PHE A 131 2.80 1.90 -9.06
CA PHE A 131 1.43 1.92 -8.59
C PHE A 131 1.41 1.72 -7.09
N VAL A 132 0.82 2.67 -6.38
CA VAL A 132 0.70 2.68 -4.92
C VAL A 132 -0.76 2.45 -4.56
N HIS A 133 -1.02 1.39 -3.80
CA HIS A 133 -2.38 0.98 -3.42
C HIS A 133 -2.43 0.52 -1.96
N PRO A 134 -3.58 0.72 -1.27
CA PRO A 134 -3.70 0.41 0.15
C PRO A 134 -3.84 -1.08 0.44
N ASP A 135 -4.59 -1.83 -0.37
CA ASP A 135 -4.95 -3.21 -0.10
C ASP A 135 -4.98 -4.09 -1.36
N GLY A 136 -4.89 -5.41 -1.13
CA GLY A 136 -5.01 -6.40 -2.18
C GLY A 136 -3.68 -7.00 -2.65
N ASP A 137 -3.76 -8.07 -3.43
CA ASP A 137 -2.61 -8.73 -4.06
C ASP A 137 -2.52 -8.35 -5.54
N LEU A 138 -2.07 -7.14 -5.78
CA LEU A 138 -1.89 -6.62 -7.13
C LEU A 138 -0.86 -7.41 -7.95
N ASN A 139 0.16 -7.98 -7.28
CA ASN A 139 1.16 -8.79 -7.97
C ASN A 139 0.52 -10.00 -8.65
N THR A 140 -0.32 -10.72 -7.94
CA THR A 140 -1.06 -11.86 -8.50
C THR A 140 -2.02 -11.40 -9.60
N TRP A 141 -2.70 -10.26 -9.43
CA TRP A 141 -3.56 -9.71 -10.46
C TRP A 141 -2.80 -9.33 -11.72
N PHE A 142 -1.63 -8.73 -11.62
CA PHE A 142 -0.80 -8.39 -12.79
C PHE A 142 -0.22 -9.61 -13.49
N LEU A 143 0.10 -10.68 -12.76
CA LEU A 143 0.59 -11.91 -13.35
C LEU A 143 -0.46 -12.61 -14.22
N ALA A 144 -1.73 -12.47 -13.92
CA ALA A 144 -2.80 -13.10 -14.71
C ALA A 144 -2.86 -12.56 -16.15
N PRO A 145 -2.93 -11.25 -16.44
CA PRO A 145 -2.86 -10.71 -17.79
C PRO A 145 -1.53 -11.00 -18.49
N VAL A 146 -0.40 -10.94 -17.76
CA VAL A 146 0.93 -11.21 -18.33
C VAL A 146 1.04 -12.61 -18.88
N SER A 147 0.52 -13.61 -18.20
CA SER A 147 0.55 -14.99 -18.67
C SER A 147 -0.30 -15.23 -19.93
N TYR A 148 -1.30 -14.38 -20.19
CA TYR A 148 -2.15 -14.44 -21.38
C TYR A 148 -1.56 -13.70 -22.59
N THR A 149 -0.71 -12.70 -22.36
CA THR A 149 -0.25 -11.78 -23.42
C THR A 149 1.19 -11.99 -23.87
N HIS A 150 1.90 -12.99 -23.33
CA HIS A 150 3.35 -13.22 -23.55
C HIS A 150 4.23 -12.00 -23.18
N LEU A 151 3.74 -11.10 -22.34
CA LEU A 151 4.51 -9.97 -21.84
C LEU A 151 5.46 -10.46 -20.73
N THR A 152 6.75 -10.32 -20.94
CA THR A 152 7.75 -10.55 -19.89
C THR A 152 7.88 -9.28 -19.07
N LEU A 153 7.26 -9.24 -17.89
CA LEU A 153 7.51 -8.19 -16.92
C LEU A 153 8.66 -8.62 -15.99
N PRO A 154 9.77 -7.90 -15.96
CA PRO A 154 10.74 -8.05 -14.89
C PRO A 154 10.16 -7.40 -13.61
N THR A 155 9.38 -8.16 -12.87
CA THR A 155 8.92 -7.72 -11.55
C THR A 155 10.07 -7.83 -10.57
N LYS A 156 10.84 -6.78 -10.39
CA LYS A 156 11.72 -6.66 -9.22
C LYS A 156 10.86 -6.30 -8.01
N ARG A 157 10.74 -7.25 -7.10
CA ARG A 157 10.18 -7.03 -5.78
C ARG A 157 11.12 -6.08 -5.04
N ILE A 158 10.67 -4.86 -4.75
CA ILE A 158 11.39 -3.99 -3.80
C ILE A 158 11.10 -4.56 -2.41
N VAL A 159 12.15 -4.97 -1.74
CA VAL A 159 12.13 -5.44 -0.34
C VAL A 159 12.12 -4.24 0.57
#